data_5acca5a6b99f337950e1806a46c99413
#
_entry.id   5acca5a6b99f337950e1806a46c99413
#
_cell.length_a   1.000
_cell.length_b   1.000
_cell.length_c   1.000
_cell.angle_alpha   90.00
_cell.angle_beta   90.00
_cell.angle_gamma   90.00
#
_symmetry.space_group_name_H-M   'P 1'
#
loop_
_entity.id
_entity.type
_entity.pdbx_description
1 polymer ?
#
loop_
_entity_poly.entity_id
_entity_poly.type
_entity_poly.pdbx_seq_one_letter_code
_entity_poly.pdbx_strand_id
1 'polypeptide(L)'
;MSLLTKGIGLAKKVKHRFQNQIRERTPVYLSPVRRIEKVALAERVCALTFDDGPCRLPASPDGFDGKPLTLVLAETLEKYGAKGTFDVVGDTSGNYPDRAGKHGSATWGGVAYDHYPDFEKDSEGGALHCPELIGRLLQGGHEITSHTYSHVLFGRKNLVYGSRKTLSGLDEVVEDLEKLHALLREQHGYEIKLSRPPHYVDGIAGGFNSYDAYGKMGYQYMAASFDGAGWLPLATYEAEVEATWRPIEQKLREDPGYFCGQIIFEKDGYNMARRSPIADGLEKQLQLLAEHHYRVVTVSELLALSPFLDLPQSDPRAAAARKLLEGGWCPAYRDNTLRPEEPLTRGELAMMAFGWPGVDVRVALIREERKLPWSDLRPDHPYAGALVLAEEAGCLTAEGGHIRPDERVTGDEVRQFLSAKVGKAPTQVPGNLTHGDFFLLAAPLL
;
A
#
# COMPACT_ATOMS: atom_id res chain seq x y z
N MET A 1 32.73 16.42 -8.56
CA MET A 1 31.85 15.25 -8.54
C MET A 1 32.70 14.00 -8.53
N SER A 2 32.78 13.30 -7.40
CA SER A 2 33.65 12.15 -7.23
C SER A 2 33.14 10.94 -8.02
N LEU A 3 34.06 10.04 -8.42
CA LEU A 3 33.75 8.76 -9.07
C LEU A 3 32.74 7.91 -8.25
N LEU A 4 32.70 8.09 -6.94
CA LEU A 4 31.73 7.44 -6.03
C LEU A 4 30.29 7.87 -6.29
N THR A 5 30.04 9.17 -6.51
CA THR A 5 28.68 9.72 -6.77
C THR A 5 28.15 9.26 -8.12
N LYS A 6 29.02 9.10 -9.13
CA LYS A 6 28.66 8.53 -10.43
C LYS A 6 28.34 7.03 -10.34
N GLY A 7 29.07 6.29 -9.50
CA GLY A 7 28.83 4.85 -9.28
C GLY A 7 27.50 4.57 -8.58
N ILE A 8 27.14 5.37 -7.57
CA ILE A 8 25.86 5.25 -6.85
C ILE A 8 24.69 5.59 -7.76
N GLY A 9 24.82 6.63 -8.59
CA GLY A 9 23.79 6.99 -9.58
C GLY A 9 23.57 5.92 -10.66
N LEU A 10 24.65 5.26 -11.10
CA LEU A 10 24.57 4.16 -12.06
C LEU A 10 23.96 2.91 -11.44
N ALA A 11 24.33 2.56 -10.22
CA ALA A 11 23.77 1.44 -9.48
C ALA A 11 22.27 1.63 -9.18
N LYS A 12 21.83 2.86 -8.84
CA LYS A 12 20.42 3.20 -8.67
C LYS A 12 19.63 3.07 -9.99
N LYS A 13 20.17 3.57 -11.11
CA LYS A 13 19.55 3.42 -12.45
C LYS A 13 19.44 1.97 -12.86
N VAL A 14 20.47 1.15 -12.64
CA VAL A 14 20.46 -0.29 -12.93
C VAL A 14 19.45 -1.01 -12.03
N LYS A 15 19.41 -0.68 -10.72
CA LYS A 15 18.43 -1.26 -9.78
C LYS A 15 16.99 -0.90 -10.17
N HIS A 16 16.71 0.36 -10.51
CA HIS A 16 15.40 0.80 -10.98
C HIS A 16 14.99 0.11 -12.29
N ARG A 17 15.94 -0.02 -13.23
CA ARG A 17 15.68 -0.72 -14.50
C ARG A 17 15.43 -2.21 -14.29
N PHE A 18 16.17 -2.85 -13.37
CA PHE A 18 15.94 -4.26 -13.00
C PHE A 18 14.62 -4.46 -12.26
N GLN A 19 14.28 -3.58 -11.32
CA GLN A 19 12.99 -3.63 -10.62
C GLN A 19 11.81 -3.41 -11.56
N ASN A 20 11.92 -2.47 -12.49
CA ASN A 20 10.90 -2.24 -13.51
C ASN A 20 10.79 -3.43 -14.47
N GLN A 21 11.90 -4.03 -14.91
CA GLN A 21 11.87 -5.22 -15.78
C GLN A 21 11.30 -6.46 -15.08
N ILE A 22 11.52 -6.62 -13.77
CA ILE A 22 10.90 -7.70 -12.98
C ILE A 22 9.41 -7.40 -12.81
N ARG A 23 9.02 -6.15 -12.57
CA ARG A 23 7.62 -5.70 -12.48
C ARG A 23 6.86 -5.97 -13.79
N GLU A 24 7.44 -5.65 -14.94
CA GLU A 24 6.84 -5.86 -16.26
C GLU A 24 6.67 -7.34 -16.63
N ARG A 25 7.42 -8.25 -15.99
CA ARG A 25 7.39 -9.71 -16.27
C ARG A 25 6.61 -10.53 -15.26
N THR A 26 6.23 -9.95 -14.11
CA THR A 26 5.43 -10.66 -13.11
C THR A 26 3.95 -10.56 -13.49
N PRO A 27 3.26 -11.67 -13.69
CA PRO A 27 1.83 -11.64 -13.98
C PRO A 27 1.08 -10.87 -12.89
N VAL A 28 0.24 -9.95 -13.30
CA VAL A 28 -0.62 -9.17 -12.40
C VAL A 28 -1.99 -9.81 -12.40
N TYR A 29 -2.48 -10.20 -11.23
CA TYR A 29 -3.75 -10.89 -11.05
C TYR A 29 -4.80 -9.98 -10.43
N LEU A 30 -6.07 -10.25 -10.69
CA LEU A 30 -7.17 -9.73 -9.89
C LEU A 30 -6.96 -10.08 -8.41
N SER A 31 -7.28 -9.14 -7.52
CA SER A 31 -7.01 -9.32 -6.09
C SER A 31 -7.96 -8.48 -5.26
N PRO A 32 -8.42 -8.99 -4.10
CA PRO A 32 -9.12 -8.17 -3.13
C PRO A 32 -8.21 -7.06 -2.56
N VAL A 33 -6.90 -7.29 -2.53
CA VAL A 33 -5.91 -6.30 -2.09
C VAL A 33 -5.26 -5.67 -3.31
N ARG A 34 -5.40 -4.36 -3.45
CA ARG A 34 -4.81 -3.55 -4.51
C ARG A 34 -3.62 -2.77 -3.97
N ARG A 35 -2.56 -2.65 -4.75
CA ARG A 35 -1.42 -1.79 -4.48
C ARG A 35 -1.70 -0.40 -5.05
N ILE A 36 -1.94 0.55 -4.18
CA ILE A 36 -2.35 1.89 -4.53
C ILE A 36 -1.14 2.80 -4.47
N GLU A 37 -0.61 3.18 -5.64
CA GLU A 37 0.51 4.12 -5.79
C GLU A 37 0.02 5.49 -6.25
N LYS A 38 -1.04 5.49 -7.05
CA LYS A 38 -1.71 6.67 -7.60
C LYS A 38 -3.07 6.27 -8.16
N VAL A 39 -3.87 7.26 -8.51
CA VAL A 39 -5.18 7.07 -9.17
C VAL A 39 -5.29 7.90 -10.45
N ALA A 40 -6.22 7.54 -11.35
CA ALA A 40 -6.52 8.35 -12.52
C ALA A 40 -7.38 9.55 -12.13
N LEU A 41 -6.78 10.72 -12.04
CA LEU A 41 -7.46 11.95 -11.67
C LEU A 41 -6.94 13.12 -12.52
N ALA A 42 -7.86 13.88 -13.11
CA ALA A 42 -7.52 15.09 -13.86
C ALA A 42 -7.42 16.34 -12.97
N GLU A 43 -8.11 16.32 -11.82
CA GLU A 43 -8.12 17.41 -10.87
C GLU A 43 -6.77 17.49 -10.13
N ARG A 44 -6.39 18.70 -9.75
CA ARG A 44 -5.16 18.94 -8.98
C ARG A 44 -5.34 18.57 -7.52
N VAL A 45 -5.34 17.26 -7.28
CA VAL A 45 -5.44 16.65 -5.95
C VAL A 45 -4.34 15.59 -5.84
N CYS A 46 -3.62 15.59 -4.74
CA CYS A 46 -2.61 14.58 -4.40
C CYS A 46 -2.71 14.22 -2.91
N ALA A 47 -1.99 13.18 -2.50
CA ALA A 47 -1.86 12.81 -1.10
C ALA A 47 -0.39 12.80 -0.66
N LEU A 48 -0.14 13.21 0.59
CA LEU A 48 1.14 13.06 1.26
C LEU A 48 1.01 11.99 2.35
N THR A 49 1.97 11.06 2.37
CA THR A 49 2.04 9.99 3.37
C THR A 49 3.32 10.11 4.18
N PHE A 50 3.24 9.85 5.50
CA PHE A 50 4.34 10.02 6.44
C PHE A 50 4.56 8.70 7.18
N ASP A 51 5.69 8.03 6.92
CA ASP A 51 6.02 6.73 7.50
C ASP A 51 6.83 6.87 8.79
N ASP A 52 6.76 5.83 9.61
CA ASP A 52 7.60 5.62 10.81
C ASP A 52 7.15 6.35 12.08
N GLY A 53 6.12 7.19 12.04
CA GLY A 53 5.59 7.90 13.21
C GLY A 53 4.68 7.04 14.11
N PRO A 54 4.08 7.66 15.12
CA PRO A 54 4.32 9.04 15.57
C PRO A 54 5.67 9.19 16.27
N CYS A 55 6.27 10.37 16.17
CA CYS A 55 7.57 10.71 16.75
C CYS A 55 7.45 11.90 17.71
N ARG A 56 7.74 11.67 19.00
CA ARG A 56 7.72 12.69 20.05
C ARG A 56 9.05 13.45 20.12
N LEU A 57 10.12 12.95 19.50
CA LEU A 57 11.39 13.65 19.46
C LEU A 57 11.21 15.04 18.84
N PRO A 58 11.98 16.05 19.28
CA PRO A 58 11.91 17.40 18.74
C PRO A 58 12.08 17.40 17.21
N ALA A 59 11.29 18.21 16.50
CA ALA A 59 11.41 18.33 15.04
C ALA A 59 12.80 18.81 14.60
N SER A 60 13.41 19.66 15.43
CA SER A 60 14.79 20.14 15.28
C SER A 60 15.38 20.43 16.66
N PRO A 61 16.71 20.24 16.87
CA PRO A 61 17.37 20.58 18.12
C PRO A 61 17.19 22.04 18.54
N ASP A 62 17.22 22.95 17.58
CA ASP A 62 17.22 24.39 17.82
C ASP A 62 16.02 25.13 17.21
N GLY A 63 15.06 24.39 16.66
CA GLY A 63 13.88 24.95 15.99
C GLY A 63 12.55 24.42 16.57
N PHE A 64 11.46 25.03 16.12
CA PHE A 64 10.07 24.64 16.44
C PHE A 64 9.75 24.62 17.94
N ASP A 65 10.47 25.38 18.76
CA ASP A 65 10.28 25.46 20.22
C ASP A 65 10.30 24.09 20.94
N GLY A 66 11.07 23.14 20.41
CA GLY A 66 11.15 21.78 20.93
C GLY A 66 9.89 20.93 20.72
N LYS A 67 8.99 21.35 19.83
CA LYS A 67 7.78 20.57 19.52
C LYS A 67 8.10 19.20 18.93
N PRO A 68 7.29 18.17 19.26
CA PRO A 68 7.35 16.88 18.62
C PRO A 68 7.29 16.95 17.08
N LEU A 69 8.08 16.13 16.41
CA LEU A 69 8.11 16.10 14.94
C LEU A 69 6.73 15.90 14.32
N THR A 70 5.99 14.87 14.75
CA THR A 70 4.64 14.59 14.24
C THR A 70 3.69 15.78 14.40
N LEU A 71 3.79 16.51 15.52
CA LEU A 71 2.97 17.70 15.75
C LEU A 71 3.34 18.84 14.78
N VAL A 72 4.63 19.06 14.53
CA VAL A 72 5.09 20.07 13.56
C VAL A 72 4.59 19.74 12.15
N LEU A 73 4.65 18.48 11.74
CA LEU A 73 4.15 18.04 10.44
C LEU A 73 2.64 18.29 10.32
N ALA A 74 1.86 17.91 11.35
CA ALA A 74 0.41 18.11 11.38
C ALA A 74 0.05 19.63 11.31
N GLU A 75 0.66 20.46 12.15
CA GLU A 75 0.40 21.90 12.17
C GLU A 75 0.80 22.57 10.84
N THR A 76 1.88 22.10 10.21
CA THR A 76 2.30 22.60 8.90
C THR A 76 1.29 22.25 7.81
N LEU A 77 0.77 21.02 7.79
CA LEU A 77 -0.30 20.62 6.89
C LEU A 77 -1.55 21.47 7.09
N GLU A 78 -2.01 21.60 8.32
CA GLU A 78 -3.21 22.37 8.68
C GLU A 78 -3.13 23.85 8.28
N LYS A 79 -1.96 24.46 8.39
CA LYS A 79 -1.69 25.83 7.94
C LYS A 79 -2.04 26.05 6.47
N TYR A 80 -1.92 25.01 5.64
CA TYR A 80 -2.26 25.04 4.22
C TYR A 80 -3.63 24.41 3.91
N GLY A 81 -4.43 24.10 4.92
CA GLY A 81 -5.71 23.39 4.74
C GLY A 81 -5.53 21.99 4.17
N ALA A 82 -4.35 21.40 4.35
CA ALA A 82 -3.99 20.09 3.86
C ALA A 82 -4.23 19.00 4.92
N LYS A 83 -4.46 17.78 4.47
CA LYS A 83 -4.53 16.59 5.33
C LYS A 83 -3.51 15.57 4.89
N GLY A 84 -2.76 14.99 5.83
CA GLY A 84 -1.81 13.92 5.58
C GLY A 84 -2.35 12.55 5.96
N THR A 85 -1.71 11.51 5.43
CA THR A 85 -1.90 10.13 5.85
C THR A 85 -0.65 9.66 6.58
N PHE A 86 -0.78 9.34 7.85
CA PHE A 86 0.33 8.94 8.70
C PHE A 86 0.36 7.42 8.84
N ASP A 87 1.41 6.81 8.30
CA ASP A 87 1.64 5.37 8.30
C ASP A 87 2.45 5.01 9.55
N VAL A 88 1.72 4.72 10.64
CA VAL A 88 2.29 4.68 11.98
C VAL A 88 2.77 3.29 12.37
N VAL A 89 3.79 3.26 13.24
CA VAL A 89 4.26 2.06 13.95
C VAL A 89 3.64 1.98 15.35
N GLY A 90 3.60 0.78 15.92
CA GLY A 90 3.08 0.57 17.28
C GLY A 90 4.14 0.75 18.36
N ASP A 91 5.09 -0.18 18.41
CA ASP A 91 6.21 -0.22 19.35
C ASP A 91 7.40 -0.94 18.69
N THR A 92 8.47 -0.22 18.47
CA THR A 92 9.67 -0.71 17.77
C THR A 92 10.74 -1.24 18.71
N SER A 93 10.57 -1.16 20.02
CA SER A 93 11.56 -1.55 21.02
C SER A 93 12.03 -3.02 20.91
N GLY A 94 11.12 -3.91 20.49
CA GLY A 94 11.44 -5.31 20.25
C GLY A 94 12.19 -5.59 18.95
N ASN A 95 12.22 -4.65 18.01
CA ASN A 95 12.89 -4.78 16.71
C ASN A 95 14.35 -4.30 16.76
N TYR A 96 14.67 -3.40 17.68
CA TYR A 96 16.00 -2.81 17.83
C TYR A 96 16.69 -3.30 19.10
N PRO A 97 17.13 -4.59 19.13
CA PRO A 97 17.69 -5.20 20.34
C PRO A 97 19.10 -4.73 20.67
N ASP A 98 19.68 -3.93 19.82
CA ASP A 98 21.08 -3.57 19.84
C ASP A 98 21.40 -2.41 20.74
N ARG A 99 20.50 -1.91 21.45
CA ARG A 99 20.68 -0.90 22.48
C ARG A 99 21.11 0.49 22.03
N ALA A 100 20.54 1.39 22.69
CA ALA A 100 20.81 2.74 22.98
C ALA A 100 21.84 3.41 22.09
N GLY A 101 21.39 3.90 20.97
CA GLY A 101 22.28 4.66 20.11
C GLY A 101 23.53 3.92 19.66
N LYS A 102 23.56 2.61 19.74
CA LYS A 102 24.68 1.81 19.27
C LYS A 102 24.71 1.77 17.77
N HIS A 103 25.43 2.70 17.19
CA HIS A 103 25.68 2.74 15.77
C HIS A 103 26.38 1.48 15.29
N GLY A 104 26.00 1.02 14.11
CA GLY A 104 26.64 -0.10 13.45
C GLY A 104 26.13 -1.48 13.82
N SER A 105 25.18 -1.58 14.72
CA SER A 105 24.53 -2.84 15.06
C SER A 105 23.63 -3.33 13.94
N ALA A 106 23.11 -2.42 13.12
CA ALA A 106 22.52 -2.68 11.84
C ALA A 106 23.15 -1.77 10.79
N THR A 107 23.69 -2.34 9.75
CA THR A 107 24.34 -1.58 8.70
C THR A 107 23.62 -1.75 7.38
N TRP A 108 23.52 -0.65 6.64
CA TRP A 108 23.05 -0.64 5.26
C TRP A 108 24.11 0.00 4.37
N GLY A 109 24.80 -0.82 3.57
CA GLY A 109 25.89 -0.36 2.74
C GLY A 109 27.03 0.29 3.53
N GLY A 110 27.30 -0.18 4.74
CA GLY A 110 28.35 0.35 5.62
C GLY A 110 27.94 1.55 6.45
N VAL A 111 26.70 2.03 6.32
CA VAL A 111 26.14 3.10 7.14
C VAL A 111 25.32 2.49 8.27
N ALA A 112 25.53 2.97 9.50
CA ALA A 112 24.68 2.60 10.62
C ALA A 112 23.27 3.09 10.34
N TYR A 113 22.30 2.17 10.33
CA TYR A 113 20.90 2.49 10.11
C TYR A 113 20.12 2.28 11.39
N ASP A 114 19.26 3.22 11.65
CA ASP A 114 18.44 3.27 12.82
C ASP A 114 17.09 3.90 12.47
N HIS A 115 16.05 3.38 13.05
CA HIS A 115 14.71 3.91 12.87
C HIS A 115 14.50 5.14 13.76
N TYR A 116 14.90 5.00 15.02
CA TYR A 116 15.01 6.07 16.00
C TYR A 116 16.47 6.15 16.45
N PRO A 117 17.10 7.33 16.44
CA PRO A 117 18.53 7.47 16.74
C PRO A 117 18.95 7.02 18.14
N ASP A 118 18.04 7.04 19.09
CA ASP A 118 18.27 6.69 20.47
C ASP A 118 17.33 5.55 20.87
N PHE A 119 17.71 4.33 20.61
CA PHE A 119 16.89 3.15 20.85
C PHE A 119 16.43 2.93 22.29
N GLU A 120 17.20 3.33 23.27
CA GLU A 120 16.74 3.34 24.65
C GLU A 120 15.52 4.23 24.86
N LYS A 121 15.19 5.06 23.88
CA LYS A 121 14.10 6.03 23.91
C LYS A 121 13.02 5.73 22.88
N ASP A 122 12.79 4.46 22.56
CA ASP A 122 11.65 4.08 21.72
C ASP A 122 10.31 4.52 22.31
N SER A 123 10.28 4.81 23.63
CA SER A 123 9.16 5.50 24.27
C SER A 123 8.87 6.90 23.72
N GLU A 124 9.77 7.47 22.95
CA GLU A 124 9.57 8.74 22.24
C GLU A 124 8.95 8.54 20.83
N GLY A 125 8.61 7.33 20.47
CA GLY A 125 7.98 7.02 19.19
C GLY A 125 7.00 5.84 19.27
N GLY A 126 6.17 5.74 18.23
CA GLY A 126 5.15 4.70 18.12
C GLY A 126 3.83 5.00 18.82
N ALA A 127 2.76 4.41 18.30
CA ALA A 127 1.39 4.66 18.76
C ALA A 127 1.16 4.25 20.23
N LEU A 128 1.85 3.19 20.68
CA LEU A 128 1.74 2.73 22.08
C LEU A 128 2.21 3.82 23.06
N HIS A 129 3.28 4.51 22.73
CA HIS A 129 3.95 5.45 23.63
C HIS A 129 3.45 6.90 23.44
N CYS A 130 2.83 7.20 22.31
CA CYS A 130 2.42 8.55 21.92
C CYS A 130 0.91 8.64 21.54
N PRO A 131 -0.01 8.12 22.38
CA PRO A 131 -1.45 8.13 22.05
C PRO A 131 -2.00 9.56 21.88
N GLU A 132 -1.43 10.54 22.58
CA GLU A 132 -1.80 11.94 22.44
C GLU A 132 -1.51 12.51 21.04
N LEU A 133 -0.42 12.09 20.40
CA LEU A 133 -0.10 12.48 19.02
C LEU A 133 -1.06 11.84 18.03
N ILE A 134 -1.41 10.56 18.20
CA ILE A 134 -2.46 9.91 17.41
C ILE A 134 -3.79 10.66 17.55
N GLY A 135 -4.20 10.94 18.79
CA GLY A 135 -5.41 11.71 19.05
C GLY A 135 -5.40 13.09 18.37
N ARG A 136 -4.25 13.77 18.39
CA ARG A 136 -4.07 15.07 17.73
C ARG A 136 -4.17 14.99 16.21
N LEU A 137 -3.58 13.95 15.58
CA LEU A 137 -3.69 13.71 14.16
C LEU A 137 -5.16 13.49 13.75
N LEU A 138 -5.87 12.63 14.46
CA LEU A 138 -7.29 12.34 14.18
C LEU A 138 -8.17 13.59 14.36
N GLN A 139 -7.93 14.43 15.38
CA GLN A 139 -8.63 15.70 15.58
C GLN A 139 -8.39 16.68 14.42
N GLY A 140 -7.20 16.70 13.83
CA GLY A 140 -6.84 17.47 12.64
C GLY A 140 -7.46 16.94 11.34
N GLY A 141 -8.16 15.79 11.40
CA GLY A 141 -8.75 15.14 10.22
C GLY A 141 -7.72 14.43 9.34
N HIS A 142 -6.53 14.14 9.87
CA HIS A 142 -5.54 13.31 9.21
C HIS A 142 -5.95 11.83 9.27
N GLU A 143 -5.44 11.03 8.34
CA GLU A 143 -5.66 9.59 8.28
C GLU A 143 -4.52 8.85 8.94
N ILE A 144 -4.83 7.78 9.65
CA ILE A 144 -3.85 6.85 10.23
C ILE A 144 -3.89 5.53 9.44
N THR A 145 -2.71 5.03 9.08
CA THR A 145 -2.52 3.75 8.41
C THR A 145 -1.51 2.89 9.16
N SER A 146 -1.33 1.64 8.77
CA SER A 146 -0.44 0.72 9.46
C SER A 146 0.90 0.56 8.75
N HIS A 147 1.98 0.98 9.42
CA HIS A 147 3.35 0.61 9.06
C HIS A 147 3.87 -0.58 9.89
N THR A 148 2.94 -1.45 10.32
CA THR A 148 3.09 -2.56 11.26
C THR A 148 3.23 -2.12 12.72
N TYR A 149 3.05 -3.05 13.67
CA TYR A 149 3.22 -2.75 15.08
C TYR A 149 4.71 -2.57 15.43
N SER A 150 5.54 -3.52 15.01
CA SER A 150 6.94 -3.60 15.45
C SER A 150 7.96 -3.05 14.45
N HIS A 151 7.53 -2.63 13.26
CA HIS A 151 8.41 -2.28 12.14
C HIS A 151 9.38 -3.40 11.74
N VAL A 152 9.04 -4.66 12.02
CA VAL A 152 9.83 -5.84 11.63
C VAL A 152 9.52 -6.21 10.18
N LEU A 153 10.54 -6.60 9.42
CA LEU A 153 10.37 -7.03 8.03
C LEU A 153 9.52 -8.31 7.94
N PHE A 154 8.62 -8.37 6.98
CA PHE A 154 7.83 -9.57 6.68
C PHE A 154 8.69 -10.76 6.25
N GLY A 155 9.79 -10.49 5.57
CA GLY A 155 10.74 -11.46 5.11
C GLY A 155 12.17 -10.94 5.14
N ARG A 156 13.09 -11.67 4.53
CA ARG A 156 14.51 -11.29 4.53
C ARG A 156 14.82 -10.27 3.45
N LYS A 157 15.47 -9.19 3.84
CA LYS A 157 16.13 -8.25 2.94
C LYS A 157 17.58 -8.08 3.38
N ASN A 158 18.40 -9.06 3.06
CA ASN A 158 19.79 -9.18 3.52
C ASN A 158 20.64 -7.92 3.29
N LEU A 159 20.32 -7.11 2.30
CA LEU A 159 21.03 -5.87 1.98
C LEU A 159 20.72 -4.71 2.91
N VAL A 160 19.65 -4.79 3.72
CA VAL A 160 19.23 -3.69 4.60
C VAL A 160 19.62 -3.97 6.03
N TYR A 161 19.24 -5.11 6.57
CA TYR A 161 19.31 -5.35 8.00
C TYR A 161 20.25 -6.47 8.45
N GLY A 162 20.91 -7.16 7.54
CA GLY A 162 21.86 -8.20 7.89
C GLY A 162 21.28 -9.27 8.82
N SER A 163 21.63 -9.22 10.09
CA SER A 163 21.24 -10.18 11.14
C SER A 163 19.97 -9.81 11.91
N ARG A 164 19.26 -8.75 11.53
CA ARG A 164 18.06 -8.33 12.26
C ARG A 164 16.94 -9.36 12.17
N LYS A 165 16.07 -9.33 13.18
CA LYS A 165 14.85 -10.12 13.24
C LYS A 165 13.97 -9.86 12.03
N THR A 166 13.37 -10.91 11.49
CA THR A 166 12.29 -10.87 10.50
C THR A 166 11.14 -11.70 11.05
N LEU A 167 9.91 -11.39 10.62
CA LEU A 167 8.76 -12.23 10.91
C LEU A 167 8.87 -13.53 10.09
N SER A 168 8.61 -14.66 10.74
CA SER A 168 8.95 -15.97 10.18
C SER A 168 7.85 -16.58 9.32
N GLY A 169 6.62 -16.07 9.40
CA GLY A 169 5.49 -16.61 8.67
C GLY A 169 4.27 -15.70 8.66
N LEU A 170 3.25 -16.12 7.94
CA LEU A 170 2.03 -15.35 7.73
C LEU A 170 1.31 -15.01 9.05
N ASP A 171 1.25 -15.94 10.00
CA ASP A 171 0.55 -15.72 11.27
C ASP A 171 1.24 -14.67 12.13
N GLU A 172 2.58 -14.68 12.18
CA GLU A 172 3.32 -13.63 12.89
C GLU A 172 3.11 -12.24 12.26
N VAL A 173 3.03 -12.18 10.93
CA VAL A 173 2.74 -10.92 10.24
C VAL A 173 1.33 -10.43 10.53
N VAL A 174 0.34 -11.30 10.47
CA VAL A 174 -1.06 -10.96 10.80
C VAL A 174 -1.18 -10.54 12.26
N GLU A 175 -0.55 -11.26 13.20
CA GLU A 175 -0.54 -10.90 14.62
C GLU A 175 0.07 -9.52 14.87
N ASP A 176 1.18 -9.21 14.18
CA ASP A 176 1.83 -7.90 14.29
C ASP A 176 0.93 -6.76 13.78
N LEU A 177 0.27 -6.96 12.63
CA LEU A 177 -0.69 -6.00 12.09
C LEU A 177 -1.91 -5.84 13.01
N GLU A 178 -2.42 -6.93 13.57
CA GLU A 178 -3.59 -6.92 14.44
C GLU A 178 -3.32 -6.22 15.77
N LYS A 179 -2.10 -6.32 16.31
CA LYS A 179 -1.68 -5.59 17.52
C LYS A 179 -1.84 -4.08 17.36
N LEU A 180 -1.40 -3.51 16.23
CA LEU A 180 -1.56 -2.09 15.97
C LEU A 180 -3.04 -1.72 15.76
N HIS A 181 -3.77 -2.54 15.00
CA HIS A 181 -5.19 -2.32 14.76
C HIS A 181 -6.00 -2.31 16.06
N ALA A 182 -5.77 -3.31 16.93
CA ALA A 182 -6.43 -3.40 18.23
C ALA A 182 -6.08 -2.21 19.12
N LEU A 183 -4.81 -1.81 19.16
CA LEU A 183 -4.35 -0.65 19.93
C LEU A 183 -5.10 0.64 19.52
N LEU A 184 -5.19 0.93 18.23
CA LEU A 184 -5.86 2.14 17.74
C LEU A 184 -7.39 2.08 17.94
N ARG A 185 -7.99 0.90 17.80
CA ARG A 185 -9.41 0.70 18.07
C ARG A 185 -9.73 0.89 19.56
N GLU A 186 -8.92 0.35 20.45
CA GLU A 186 -9.10 0.46 21.90
C GLU A 186 -8.92 1.88 22.41
N GLN A 187 -7.87 2.57 21.94
CA GLN A 187 -7.53 3.90 22.43
C GLN A 187 -8.34 5.03 21.78
N HIS A 188 -8.69 4.87 20.50
CA HIS A 188 -9.24 5.95 19.68
C HIS A 188 -10.54 5.60 18.94
N GLY A 189 -11.03 4.35 19.03
CA GLY A 189 -12.18 3.89 18.24
C GLY A 189 -11.91 3.91 16.72
N TYR A 190 -10.63 3.81 16.32
CA TYR A 190 -10.21 3.98 14.93
C TYR A 190 -9.96 2.65 14.24
N GLU A 191 -10.46 2.51 13.01
CA GLU A 191 -10.33 1.32 12.18
C GLU A 191 -9.35 1.57 11.03
N ILE A 192 -8.24 0.84 11.00
CA ILE A 192 -7.25 0.91 9.93
C ILE A 192 -7.79 0.25 8.66
N LYS A 193 -7.56 0.87 7.51
CA LYS A 193 -7.97 0.36 6.18
C LYS A 193 -6.82 0.17 5.21
N LEU A 194 -5.69 0.81 5.45
CA LEU A 194 -4.53 0.82 4.58
C LEU A 194 -3.28 0.43 5.36
N SER A 195 -2.34 -0.23 4.69
CA SER A 195 -1.05 -0.57 5.28
C SER A 195 0.06 -0.54 4.24
N ARG A 196 1.26 -0.18 4.67
CA ARG A 196 2.50 -0.24 3.90
C ARG A 196 3.50 -1.12 4.64
N PRO A 197 4.07 -2.16 4.01
CA PRO A 197 5.05 -3.00 4.69
C PRO A 197 6.38 -2.25 4.84
N PRO A 198 7.09 -2.43 5.97
CA PRO A 198 8.41 -1.83 6.16
C PRO A 198 9.34 -2.11 4.98
N HIS A 199 9.94 -1.05 4.45
CA HIS A 199 10.86 -1.10 3.29
C HIS A 199 10.29 -1.76 2.03
N TYR A 200 8.97 -1.87 1.88
CA TYR A 200 8.31 -2.58 0.77
C TYR A 200 8.78 -4.04 0.63
N VAL A 201 9.03 -4.72 1.76
CA VAL A 201 9.37 -6.14 1.76
C VAL A 201 8.10 -6.96 1.75
N ASP A 202 7.77 -7.54 0.61
CA ASP A 202 6.51 -8.24 0.37
C ASP A 202 6.54 -9.74 0.67
N GLY A 203 7.69 -10.39 0.50
CA GLY A 203 7.79 -11.85 0.63
C GLY A 203 7.70 -12.32 2.06
N ILE A 204 6.81 -13.27 2.32
CA ILE A 204 6.62 -13.97 3.61
C ILE A 204 7.00 -15.43 3.43
N ALA A 205 7.58 -16.05 4.44
CA ALA A 205 7.94 -17.46 4.39
C ALA A 205 6.72 -18.37 4.14
N GLY A 206 6.95 -19.54 3.56
CA GLY A 206 5.88 -20.51 3.24
C GLY A 206 5.14 -20.22 1.93
N GLY A 207 5.68 -19.34 1.06
CA GLY A 207 5.06 -19.03 -0.23
C GLY A 207 3.98 -17.94 -0.16
N PHE A 208 3.91 -17.22 0.96
CA PHE A 208 2.99 -16.11 1.18
C PHE A 208 3.62 -14.75 0.88
N ASN A 209 2.81 -13.71 0.90
CA ASN A 209 3.25 -12.33 0.69
C ASN A 209 2.32 -11.34 1.43
N SER A 210 2.66 -10.05 1.38
CA SER A 210 1.88 -8.99 2.02
C SER A 210 0.42 -8.94 1.58
N TYR A 211 0.09 -9.34 0.35
CA TYR A 211 -1.30 -9.39 -0.12
C TYR A 211 -2.13 -10.45 0.60
N ASP A 212 -1.50 -11.58 0.98
CA ASP A 212 -2.16 -12.60 1.80
C ASP A 212 -2.44 -12.07 3.21
N ALA A 213 -1.46 -11.40 3.84
CA ALA A 213 -1.63 -10.81 5.16
C ALA A 213 -2.68 -9.69 5.15
N TYR A 214 -2.60 -8.78 4.20
CA TYR A 214 -3.57 -7.68 4.07
C TYR A 214 -4.98 -8.18 3.70
N GLY A 215 -5.08 -9.23 2.90
CA GLY A 215 -6.35 -9.89 2.62
C GLY A 215 -7.02 -10.44 3.87
N LYS A 216 -6.26 -11.03 4.80
CA LYS A 216 -6.77 -11.47 6.10
C LYS A 216 -7.21 -10.31 6.99
N MET A 217 -6.51 -9.18 6.93
CA MET A 217 -6.82 -7.98 7.72
C MET A 217 -7.93 -7.10 7.11
N GLY A 218 -8.32 -7.33 5.86
CA GLY A 218 -9.23 -6.43 5.13
C GLY A 218 -8.57 -5.12 4.70
N TYR A 219 -7.24 -5.06 4.62
CA TYR A 219 -6.50 -3.87 4.24
C TYR A 219 -6.24 -3.77 2.74
N GLN A 220 -6.06 -2.53 2.26
CA GLN A 220 -5.43 -2.26 0.97
C GLN A 220 -3.94 -1.97 1.17
N TYR A 221 -3.14 -2.27 0.15
CA TYR A 221 -1.71 -1.98 0.15
C TYR A 221 -1.48 -0.53 -0.27
N MET A 222 -1.11 0.34 0.66
CA MET A 222 -0.71 1.70 0.37
C MET A 222 0.73 1.73 -0.13
N ALA A 223 0.96 2.33 -1.29
CA ALA A 223 2.29 2.60 -1.81
C ALA A 223 2.41 4.08 -2.18
N ALA A 224 3.54 4.47 -2.76
CA ALA A 224 3.76 5.83 -3.23
C ALA A 224 4.32 5.80 -4.65
N SER A 225 3.93 6.78 -5.44
CA SER A 225 4.43 7.00 -6.80
C SER A 225 5.57 8.00 -6.87
N PHE A 226 5.76 8.79 -5.82
CA PHE A 226 6.82 9.80 -5.71
C PHE A 226 7.48 9.72 -4.34
N ASP A 227 8.83 9.78 -4.32
CA ASP A 227 9.65 9.75 -3.10
C ASP A 227 10.12 11.17 -2.77
N GLY A 228 9.67 11.70 -1.62
CA GLY A 228 10.02 13.02 -1.11
C GLY A 228 11.43 13.11 -0.54
N ALA A 229 12.19 12.01 -0.50
CA ALA A 229 13.63 11.95 -0.17
C ALA A 229 14.02 12.36 1.25
N GLY A 230 13.10 12.63 2.16
CA GLY A 230 13.38 13.06 3.54
C GLY A 230 14.17 12.04 4.40
N TRP A 231 14.33 10.82 3.92
CA TRP A 231 15.09 9.75 4.58
C TRP A 231 16.57 9.70 4.20
N LEU A 232 17.00 10.43 3.15
CA LEU A 232 18.36 10.35 2.61
C LEU A 232 19.34 11.21 3.41
N PRO A 233 20.46 10.65 3.92
CA PRO A 233 21.53 11.46 4.48
C PRO A 233 22.35 12.08 3.34
N LEU A 234 22.51 13.38 3.37
CA LEU A 234 23.35 14.12 2.44
C LEU A 234 24.52 14.81 3.17
N ALA A 235 25.34 15.56 2.44
CA ALA A 235 26.55 16.17 3.00
C ALA A 235 26.24 17.27 4.03
N THR A 236 25.14 18.01 3.84
CA THR A 236 24.71 19.07 4.75
C THR A 236 23.20 18.98 4.99
N TYR A 237 22.74 19.56 6.08
CA TYR A 237 21.32 19.62 6.42
C TYR A 237 20.52 20.42 5.38
N GLU A 238 21.06 21.52 4.91
CA GLU A 238 20.44 22.36 3.88
C GLU A 238 20.21 21.56 2.59
N ALA A 239 21.19 20.73 2.20
CA ALA A 239 21.04 19.85 1.04
C ALA A 239 19.97 18.76 1.25
N GLU A 240 19.83 18.26 2.48
CA GLU A 240 18.75 17.33 2.85
C GLU A 240 17.37 18.00 2.76
N VAL A 241 17.24 19.22 3.30
CA VAL A 241 16.01 20.02 3.20
C VAL A 241 15.68 20.33 1.74
N GLU A 242 16.65 20.78 0.95
CA GLU A 242 16.43 21.02 -0.48
C GLU A 242 15.99 19.76 -1.24
N ALA A 243 16.49 18.60 -0.87
CA ALA A 243 16.13 17.35 -1.51
C ALA A 243 14.65 16.97 -1.30
N THR A 244 14.01 17.48 -0.27
CA THR A 244 12.58 17.19 -0.02
C THR A 244 11.65 17.97 -0.97
N TRP A 245 11.97 19.17 -1.37
CA TRP A 245 11.07 20.02 -2.15
C TRP A 245 11.54 20.31 -3.59
N ARG A 246 12.86 20.36 -3.87
CA ARG A 246 13.39 20.68 -5.20
C ARG A 246 12.92 19.73 -6.31
N PRO A 247 12.83 18.42 -6.11
CA PRO A 247 12.26 17.51 -7.11
C PRO A 247 10.78 17.79 -7.41
N ILE A 248 10.00 18.21 -6.41
CA ILE A 248 8.59 18.62 -6.59
C ILE A 248 8.53 19.88 -7.46
N GLU A 249 9.32 20.90 -7.14
CA GLU A 249 9.43 22.13 -7.94
C GLU A 249 9.79 21.83 -9.40
N GLN A 250 10.78 20.96 -9.61
CA GLN A 250 11.18 20.56 -10.95
C GLN A 250 10.04 19.89 -11.71
N LYS A 251 9.32 18.95 -11.09
CA LYS A 251 8.19 18.25 -11.72
C LYS A 251 7.04 19.19 -12.07
N LEU A 252 6.68 20.08 -11.17
CA LEU A 252 5.64 21.08 -11.41
C LEU A 252 6.01 22.06 -12.52
N ARG A 253 7.30 22.39 -12.68
CA ARG A 253 7.79 23.23 -13.78
C ARG A 253 7.74 22.50 -15.13
N GLU A 254 8.08 21.20 -15.14
CA GLU A 254 8.03 20.34 -16.35
C GLU A 254 6.58 20.06 -16.78
N ASP A 255 5.72 19.75 -15.82
CA ASP A 255 4.30 19.44 -15.99
C ASP A 255 3.50 19.90 -14.78
N PRO A 256 2.75 21.01 -14.88
CA PRO A 256 1.91 21.49 -13.78
C PRO A 256 0.84 20.51 -13.29
N GLY A 257 0.50 19.49 -14.09
CA GLY A 257 -0.44 18.43 -13.77
C GLY A 257 0.20 17.16 -13.19
N TYR A 258 1.53 17.12 -13.03
CA TYR A 258 2.27 15.89 -12.72
C TYR A 258 1.77 15.17 -11.46
N PHE A 259 1.38 15.92 -10.42
CA PHE A 259 0.94 15.34 -9.16
C PHE A 259 -0.56 15.03 -9.08
N CYS A 260 -1.33 15.17 -10.17
CA CYS A 260 -2.74 14.76 -10.18
C CYS A 260 -2.87 13.26 -9.86
N GLY A 261 -3.58 12.95 -8.77
CA GLY A 261 -3.79 11.58 -8.32
C GLY A 261 -2.57 10.86 -7.71
N GLN A 262 -1.42 11.54 -7.55
CA GLN A 262 -0.19 10.95 -7.02
C GLN A 262 -0.23 10.83 -5.49
N ILE A 263 0.50 9.84 -4.97
CA ILE A 263 0.81 9.70 -3.55
C ILE A 263 2.30 9.98 -3.38
N ILE A 264 2.62 10.98 -2.56
CA ILE A 264 3.98 11.42 -2.23
C ILE A 264 4.36 10.79 -0.89
N PHE A 265 5.52 10.14 -0.85
CA PHE A 265 6.08 9.54 0.36
C PHE A 265 6.97 10.55 1.09
N GLU A 266 6.75 10.67 2.38
CA GLU A 266 7.58 11.39 3.34
C GLU A 266 7.85 10.51 4.57
N LYS A 267 8.64 11.04 5.50
CA LYS A 267 8.99 10.36 6.74
C LYS A 267 8.54 11.16 7.96
N ASP A 268 7.83 10.50 8.89
CA ASP A 268 7.57 11.00 10.24
C ASP A 268 8.58 10.38 11.21
N GLY A 269 9.85 10.74 11.05
CA GLY A 269 10.95 10.20 11.82
C GLY A 269 12.28 10.83 11.40
N TYR A 270 13.36 10.50 12.09
CA TYR A 270 14.68 10.99 11.75
C TYR A 270 15.28 10.21 10.57
N ASN A 271 16.07 10.90 9.76
CA ASN A 271 16.89 10.25 8.74
C ASN A 271 18.12 9.57 9.37
N MET A 272 18.90 8.88 8.54
CA MET A 272 20.12 8.18 8.99
C MET A 272 21.21 9.13 9.53
N ALA A 273 21.11 10.43 9.31
CA ALA A 273 21.98 11.46 9.88
C ALA A 273 21.44 12.04 11.20
N ARG A 274 20.39 11.46 11.77
CA ARG A 274 19.72 11.88 13.01
C ARG A 274 19.08 13.26 12.92
N ARG A 275 18.50 13.57 11.77
CA ARG A 275 17.81 14.83 11.49
C ARG A 275 16.49 14.56 10.80
N SER A 276 15.60 15.52 10.85
CA SER A 276 14.31 15.43 10.16
C SER A 276 14.18 16.58 9.14
N PRO A 277 14.77 16.44 7.94
CA PRO A 277 14.75 17.50 6.95
C PRO A 277 13.36 17.87 6.47
N ILE A 278 12.40 16.94 6.60
CA ILE A 278 11.00 17.18 6.25
C ILE A 278 10.34 18.23 7.17
N ALA A 279 10.79 18.37 8.42
CA ALA A 279 10.27 19.40 9.32
C ALA A 279 10.41 20.82 8.73
N ASP A 280 11.58 21.10 8.12
CA ASP A 280 11.86 22.37 7.46
C ASP A 280 11.44 22.41 5.99
N GLY A 281 11.35 21.25 5.33
CA GLY A 281 11.06 21.17 3.90
C GLY A 281 9.58 21.13 3.55
N LEU A 282 8.72 20.62 4.44
CA LEU A 282 7.29 20.40 4.19
C LEU A 282 6.53 21.68 3.83
N GLU A 283 6.82 22.77 4.54
CA GLU A 283 6.18 24.06 4.25
C GLU A 283 6.45 24.50 2.80
N LYS A 284 7.68 24.33 2.31
CA LYS A 284 8.03 24.65 0.93
C LYS A 284 7.35 23.75 -0.09
N GLN A 285 7.21 22.44 0.21
CA GLN A 285 6.44 21.54 -0.62
C GLN A 285 4.98 21.99 -0.75
N LEU A 286 4.32 22.25 0.39
CA LEU A 286 2.93 22.68 0.43
C LEU A 286 2.72 24.03 -0.26
N GLN A 287 3.66 24.97 -0.11
CA GLN A 287 3.63 26.22 -0.83
C GLN A 287 3.66 26.00 -2.35
N LEU A 288 4.59 25.19 -2.86
CA LEU A 288 4.69 24.88 -4.28
C LEU A 288 3.42 24.19 -4.82
N LEU A 289 2.86 23.25 -4.07
CA LEU A 289 1.61 22.58 -4.43
C LEU A 289 0.45 23.59 -4.45
N ALA A 290 0.35 24.50 -3.46
CA ALA A 290 -0.70 25.51 -3.39
C ALA A 290 -0.57 26.54 -4.52
N GLU A 291 0.64 27.00 -4.87
CA GLU A 291 0.91 27.89 -6.01
C GLU A 291 0.43 27.30 -7.33
N HIS A 292 0.45 25.96 -7.45
CA HIS A 292 -0.07 25.21 -8.58
C HIS A 292 -1.53 24.74 -8.37
N HIS A 293 -2.24 25.26 -7.36
CA HIS A 293 -3.64 24.98 -7.05
C HIS A 293 -3.95 23.53 -6.68
N TYR A 294 -2.98 22.79 -6.12
CA TYR A 294 -3.23 21.45 -5.61
C TYR A 294 -3.93 21.49 -4.25
N ARG A 295 -4.88 20.60 -4.07
CA ARG A 295 -5.39 20.20 -2.75
C ARG A 295 -4.66 18.95 -2.30
N VAL A 296 -4.18 18.96 -1.06
CA VAL A 296 -3.57 17.80 -0.42
C VAL A 296 -4.62 17.16 0.50
N VAL A 297 -4.95 15.91 0.22
CA VAL A 297 -6.00 15.14 0.91
C VAL A 297 -5.43 13.85 1.45
N THR A 298 -6.19 13.14 2.28
CA THR A 298 -5.79 11.79 2.73
C THR A 298 -5.86 10.78 1.56
N VAL A 299 -5.18 9.65 1.71
CA VAL A 299 -5.23 8.58 0.68
C VAL A 299 -6.65 8.04 0.52
N SER A 300 -7.39 7.88 1.62
CA SER A 300 -8.80 7.46 1.55
C SER A 300 -9.69 8.49 0.85
N GLU A 301 -9.47 9.79 1.07
CA GLU A 301 -10.16 10.85 0.34
C GLU A 301 -9.81 10.84 -1.16
N LEU A 302 -8.52 10.61 -1.50
CA LEU A 302 -8.07 10.47 -2.88
C LEU A 302 -8.76 9.29 -3.59
N LEU A 303 -8.84 8.13 -2.92
CA LEU A 303 -9.54 6.94 -3.42
C LEU A 303 -11.06 7.16 -3.57
N ALA A 304 -11.65 7.98 -2.73
CA ALA A 304 -13.06 8.35 -2.85
C ALA A 304 -13.33 9.20 -4.09
N LEU A 305 -12.36 10.03 -4.52
CA LEU A 305 -12.46 10.79 -5.77
C LEU A 305 -12.30 9.89 -6.99
N SER A 306 -11.29 9.02 -7.00
CA SER A 306 -11.07 8.06 -8.10
C SER A 306 -10.40 6.80 -7.53
N PRO A 307 -11.08 5.64 -7.55
CA PRO A 307 -10.54 4.43 -6.91
C PRO A 307 -9.56 3.64 -7.79
N PHE A 308 -9.47 3.93 -9.10
CA PHE A 308 -8.72 3.12 -10.05
C PHE A 308 -7.67 3.93 -10.83
N LEU A 309 -6.72 3.21 -11.46
CA LEU A 309 -5.58 3.81 -12.13
C LEU A 309 -5.81 4.10 -13.62
N ASP A 310 -6.55 3.25 -14.31
CA ASP A 310 -6.64 3.22 -15.78
C ASP A 310 -7.98 3.68 -16.35
N LEU A 311 -8.96 3.96 -15.49
CA LEU A 311 -10.30 4.33 -15.93
C LEU A 311 -10.79 5.58 -15.17
N PRO A 312 -11.01 6.72 -15.87
CA PRO A 312 -11.46 7.94 -15.22
C PRO A 312 -12.92 7.80 -14.75
N GLN A 313 -13.31 8.59 -13.75
CA GLN A 313 -14.66 8.56 -13.19
C GLN A 313 -15.77 8.87 -14.19
N SER A 314 -15.47 9.60 -15.26
CA SER A 314 -16.43 9.92 -16.32
C SER A 314 -16.83 8.71 -17.17
N ASP A 315 -16.05 7.63 -17.11
CA ASP A 315 -16.40 6.38 -17.80
C ASP A 315 -17.48 5.62 -16.98
N PRO A 316 -18.61 5.23 -17.58
CA PRO A 316 -19.67 4.51 -16.86
C PRO A 316 -19.20 3.16 -16.28
N ARG A 317 -18.18 2.54 -16.88
CA ARG A 317 -17.59 1.29 -16.37
C ARG A 317 -16.85 1.51 -15.05
N ALA A 318 -16.24 2.69 -14.84
CA ALA A 318 -15.63 3.05 -13.56
C ALA A 318 -16.68 3.15 -12.45
N ALA A 319 -17.83 3.76 -12.71
CA ALA A 319 -18.94 3.83 -11.77
C ALA A 319 -19.50 2.42 -11.45
N ALA A 320 -19.64 1.57 -12.46
CA ALA A 320 -20.09 0.20 -12.29
C ALA A 320 -19.08 -0.62 -11.47
N ALA A 321 -17.78 -0.54 -11.76
CA ALA A 321 -16.73 -1.20 -11.00
C ALA A 321 -16.67 -0.70 -9.53
N ARG A 322 -16.89 0.61 -9.29
CA ARG A 322 -17.00 1.15 -7.92
C ARG A 322 -18.18 0.52 -7.17
N LYS A 323 -19.34 0.40 -7.80
CA LYS A 323 -20.51 -0.24 -7.19
C LYS A 323 -20.25 -1.70 -6.85
N LEU A 324 -19.53 -2.44 -7.71
CA LEU A 324 -19.06 -3.79 -7.41
C LEU A 324 -18.15 -3.81 -6.18
N LEU A 325 -17.18 -2.90 -6.11
CA LEU A 325 -16.26 -2.78 -4.98
C LEU A 325 -17.01 -2.48 -3.67
N GLU A 326 -17.96 -1.54 -3.69
CA GLU A 326 -18.83 -1.22 -2.55
C GLU A 326 -19.71 -2.41 -2.13
N GLY A 327 -20.09 -3.26 -3.09
CA GLY A 327 -20.81 -4.51 -2.86
C GLY A 327 -19.92 -5.68 -2.42
N GLY A 328 -18.64 -5.44 -2.11
CA GLY A 328 -17.69 -6.46 -1.64
C GLY A 328 -17.07 -7.33 -2.72
N TRP A 329 -17.23 -6.95 -4.01
CA TRP A 329 -16.58 -7.63 -5.13
C TRP A 329 -15.16 -7.07 -5.35
N CYS A 330 -14.34 -7.82 -6.09
CA CYS A 330 -12.94 -7.49 -6.35
C CYS A 330 -12.70 -7.21 -7.85
N PRO A 331 -13.16 -6.06 -8.39
CA PRO A 331 -13.14 -5.81 -9.84
C PRO A 331 -11.76 -5.44 -10.39
N ALA A 332 -10.77 -5.18 -9.52
CA ALA A 332 -9.49 -4.61 -9.93
C ALA A 332 -8.32 -5.56 -9.73
N TYR A 333 -7.31 -5.37 -10.54
CA TYR A 333 -6.02 -6.05 -10.45
C TYR A 333 -5.16 -5.50 -9.29
N ARG A 334 -4.12 -6.24 -8.91
CA ARG A 334 -3.17 -5.82 -7.86
C ARG A 334 -2.53 -4.46 -8.12
N ASP A 335 -2.33 -4.09 -9.37
CA ASP A 335 -1.76 -2.80 -9.78
C ASP A 335 -2.79 -1.64 -9.80
N ASN A 336 -3.97 -1.88 -9.24
CA ASN A 336 -5.08 -0.94 -9.18
C ASN A 336 -5.71 -0.58 -10.56
N THR A 337 -5.50 -1.42 -11.58
CA THR A 337 -6.13 -1.29 -12.89
C THR A 337 -7.42 -2.12 -12.99
N LEU A 338 -8.33 -1.72 -13.87
CA LEU A 338 -9.57 -2.44 -14.20
C LEU A 338 -9.48 -3.22 -15.50
N ARG A 339 -8.63 -2.80 -16.42
CA ARG A 339 -8.40 -3.39 -17.75
C ARG A 339 -9.71 -3.68 -18.51
N PRO A 340 -10.56 -2.67 -18.72
CA PRO A 340 -11.93 -2.87 -19.13
C PRO A 340 -12.09 -3.50 -20.53
N GLU A 341 -11.06 -3.46 -21.38
CA GLU A 341 -11.05 -4.02 -22.72
C GLU A 341 -10.53 -5.47 -22.77
N GLU A 342 -9.95 -5.97 -21.68
CA GLU A 342 -9.43 -7.34 -21.65
C GLU A 342 -10.58 -8.36 -21.53
N PRO A 343 -10.46 -9.53 -22.19
CA PRO A 343 -11.45 -10.60 -22.08
C PRO A 343 -11.51 -11.15 -20.66
N LEU A 344 -12.71 -11.39 -20.15
CA LEU A 344 -12.92 -11.96 -18.84
C LEU A 344 -12.70 -13.49 -18.86
N THR A 345 -11.87 -14.01 -17.93
CA THR A 345 -11.62 -15.43 -17.74
C THR A 345 -12.43 -16.02 -16.58
N ARG A 346 -12.51 -17.35 -16.53
CA ARG A 346 -13.22 -18.08 -15.46
C ARG A 346 -12.61 -17.84 -14.07
N GLY A 347 -11.27 -17.81 -14.00
CA GLY A 347 -10.55 -17.52 -12.76
C GLY A 347 -10.79 -16.07 -12.28
N GLU A 348 -10.83 -15.13 -13.20
CA GLU A 348 -11.11 -13.73 -12.88
C GLU A 348 -12.55 -13.52 -12.43
N LEU A 349 -13.52 -14.15 -13.09
CA LEU A 349 -14.92 -14.12 -12.67
C LEU A 349 -15.09 -14.66 -11.24
N ALA A 350 -14.46 -15.79 -10.92
CA ALA A 350 -14.46 -16.34 -9.56
C ALA A 350 -13.80 -15.38 -8.57
N MET A 351 -12.63 -14.80 -8.92
CA MET A 351 -11.91 -13.87 -8.05
C MET A 351 -12.71 -12.60 -7.79
N MET A 352 -13.40 -12.06 -8.79
CA MET A 352 -14.25 -10.88 -8.59
C MET A 352 -15.29 -11.11 -7.49
N ALA A 353 -15.93 -12.27 -7.48
CA ALA A 353 -17.06 -12.55 -6.61
C ALA A 353 -16.72 -13.18 -5.26
N PHE A 354 -15.56 -13.86 -5.16
CA PHE A 354 -15.16 -14.64 -3.98
C PHE A 354 -13.78 -14.26 -3.45
N GLY A 355 -13.18 -13.18 -3.96
CA GLY A 355 -11.79 -12.83 -3.67
C GLY A 355 -11.47 -12.68 -2.19
N TRP A 356 -12.28 -11.98 -1.40
CA TRP A 356 -12.04 -11.80 0.03
C TRP A 356 -12.06 -13.13 0.81
N PRO A 357 -13.13 -13.94 0.76
CA PRO A 357 -13.13 -15.25 1.40
C PRO A 357 -12.10 -16.20 0.78
N GLY A 358 -11.79 -16.02 -0.49
CA GLY A 358 -10.80 -16.80 -1.24
C GLY A 358 -9.38 -16.70 -0.69
N VAL A 359 -9.03 -15.61 0.01
CA VAL A 359 -7.74 -15.47 0.68
C VAL A 359 -7.57 -16.55 1.75
N ASP A 360 -8.54 -16.73 2.62
CA ASP A 360 -8.45 -17.72 3.70
C ASP A 360 -8.41 -19.14 3.15
N VAL A 361 -9.23 -19.44 2.12
CA VAL A 361 -9.23 -20.76 1.45
C VAL A 361 -7.87 -21.01 0.80
N ARG A 362 -7.30 -20.05 0.07
CA ARG A 362 -5.97 -20.19 -0.54
C ARG A 362 -4.88 -20.43 0.51
N VAL A 363 -4.91 -19.71 1.62
CA VAL A 363 -3.97 -19.91 2.74
C VAL A 363 -4.07 -21.32 3.28
N ALA A 364 -5.29 -21.85 3.48
CA ALA A 364 -5.51 -23.22 3.92
C ALA A 364 -4.99 -24.25 2.91
N LEU A 365 -5.28 -24.06 1.62
CA LEU A 365 -4.82 -24.96 0.55
C LEU A 365 -3.28 -25.08 0.53
N ILE A 366 -2.57 -23.96 0.70
CA ILE A 366 -1.10 -23.94 0.71
C ILE A 366 -0.55 -24.63 1.96
N ARG A 367 -1.11 -24.36 3.14
CA ARG A 367 -0.65 -24.90 4.43
C ARG A 367 -0.85 -26.42 4.53
N GLU A 368 -1.97 -26.88 4.04
CA GLU A 368 -2.35 -28.29 4.07
C GLU A 368 -1.72 -29.09 2.94
N GLU A 369 -0.97 -28.45 2.03
CA GLU A 369 -0.48 -29.04 0.78
C GLU A 369 -1.60 -29.78 0.03
N ARG A 370 -2.82 -29.24 0.10
CA ARG A 370 -4.05 -29.89 -0.32
C ARG A 370 -4.06 -30.04 -1.83
N LYS A 371 -4.24 -31.28 -2.30
CA LYS A 371 -4.44 -31.54 -3.71
C LYS A 371 -5.85 -31.08 -4.12
N LEU A 372 -5.90 -30.25 -5.15
CA LEU A 372 -7.16 -29.88 -5.77
C LEU A 372 -7.70 -31.04 -6.63
N PRO A 373 -9.03 -31.14 -6.82
CA PRO A 373 -9.62 -32.17 -7.66
C PRO A 373 -9.33 -31.95 -9.16
N TRP A 374 -8.78 -30.79 -9.52
CA TRP A 374 -8.49 -30.41 -10.90
C TRP A 374 -7.01 -30.52 -11.20
N SER A 375 -6.69 -31.01 -12.41
CA SER A 375 -5.30 -31.23 -12.84
C SER A 375 -4.64 -29.96 -13.40
N ASP A 376 -5.41 -28.94 -13.73
CA ASP A 376 -4.99 -27.69 -14.38
C ASP A 376 -4.87 -26.50 -13.41
N LEU A 377 -5.04 -26.73 -12.10
CA LEU A 377 -4.90 -25.69 -11.09
C LEU A 377 -4.04 -26.17 -9.91
N ARG A 378 -3.08 -25.35 -9.53
CA ARG A 378 -2.23 -25.57 -8.35
C ARG A 378 -2.80 -24.85 -7.12
N PRO A 379 -2.60 -25.36 -5.89
CA PRO A 379 -3.05 -24.70 -4.66
C PRO A 379 -2.51 -23.31 -4.43
N ASP A 380 -1.28 -23.03 -4.91
CA ASP A 380 -0.63 -21.74 -4.79
C ASP A 380 -1.07 -20.71 -5.85
N HIS A 381 -1.88 -21.11 -6.82
CA HIS A 381 -2.41 -20.19 -7.83
C HIS A 381 -3.22 -19.06 -7.17
N PRO A 382 -3.10 -17.80 -7.61
CA PRO A 382 -3.81 -16.67 -7.03
C PRO A 382 -5.32 -16.84 -6.93
N TYR A 383 -5.92 -17.50 -7.91
CA TYR A 383 -7.37 -17.71 -7.98
C TYR A 383 -7.86 -19.02 -7.34
N ALA A 384 -6.96 -19.87 -6.81
CA ALA A 384 -7.32 -21.19 -6.31
C ALA A 384 -8.44 -21.14 -5.26
N GLY A 385 -8.31 -20.28 -4.25
CA GLY A 385 -9.33 -20.17 -3.20
C GLY A 385 -10.69 -19.69 -3.71
N ALA A 386 -10.69 -18.72 -4.61
CA ALA A 386 -11.92 -18.20 -5.21
C ALA A 386 -12.60 -19.21 -6.12
N LEU A 387 -11.84 -20.00 -6.87
CA LEU A 387 -12.37 -21.06 -7.75
C LEU A 387 -12.97 -22.20 -6.95
N VAL A 388 -12.35 -22.61 -5.82
CA VAL A 388 -12.94 -23.60 -4.91
C VAL A 388 -14.30 -23.13 -4.41
N LEU A 389 -14.38 -21.88 -3.93
CA LEU A 389 -15.64 -21.32 -3.46
C LEU A 389 -16.69 -21.15 -4.56
N ALA A 390 -16.27 -20.81 -5.78
CA ALA A 390 -17.19 -20.66 -6.91
C ALA A 390 -17.79 -22.01 -7.34
N GLU A 391 -17.01 -23.09 -7.31
CA GLU A 391 -17.51 -24.45 -7.58
C GLU A 391 -18.43 -24.94 -6.46
N GLU A 392 -18.02 -24.81 -5.19
CA GLU A 392 -18.84 -25.19 -4.02
C GLU A 392 -20.20 -24.46 -4.00
N ALA A 393 -20.22 -23.21 -4.46
CA ALA A 393 -21.44 -22.40 -4.59
C ALA A 393 -22.26 -22.75 -5.85
N GLY A 394 -21.82 -23.66 -6.70
CA GLY A 394 -22.49 -24.00 -7.96
C GLY A 394 -22.44 -22.88 -9.01
N CYS A 395 -21.56 -21.89 -8.82
CA CYS A 395 -21.39 -20.77 -9.76
C CYS A 395 -20.57 -21.15 -10.99
N LEU A 396 -19.61 -22.05 -10.83
CA LEU A 396 -18.78 -22.62 -11.89
C LEU A 396 -18.76 -24.14 -11.78
N THR A 397 -18.57 -24.81 -12.89
CA THR A 397 -18.49 -26.29 -12.94
C THR A 397 -17.20 -26.70 -13.62
N ALA A 398 -16.49 -27.66 -13.00
CA ALA A 398 -15.35 -28.33 -13.63
C ALA A 398 -15.82 -29.38 -14.60
N GLU A 399 -15.12 -29.58 -15.70
CA GLU A 399 -15.41 -30.62 -16.70
C GLU A 399 -14.19 -31.47 -16.96
N GLY A 400 -14.35 -32.80 -16.96
CA GLY A 400 -13.27 -33.72 -17.23
C GLY A 400 -12.06 -33.61 -16.27
N GLY A 401 -12.27 -33.10 -15.04
CA GLY A 401 -11.20 -32.89 -14.08
C GLY A 401 -10.39 -31.59 -14.32
N HIS A 402 -10.95 -30.63 -15.07
CA HIS A 402 -10.35 -29.31 -15.35
C HIS A 402 -11.31 -28.20 -14.96
N ILE A 403 -10.81 -27.18 -14.24
CA ILE A 403 -11.57 -25.95 -13.89
C ILE A 403 -11.37 -24.84 -14.92
N ARG A 404 -10.30 -24.90 -15.71
CA ARG A 404 -9.96 -24.00 -16.83
C ARG A 404 -9.88 -22.53 -16.41
N PRO A 405 -8.98 -22.16 -15.50
CA PRO A 405 -8.94 -20.80 -14.92
C PRO A 405 -8.71 -19.70 -15.95
N ASP A 406 -7.91 -19.97 -16.99
CA ASP A 406 -7.49 -19.00 -18.01
C ASP A 406 -8.41 -19.00 -19.25
N GLU A 407 -9.45 -19.85 -19.27
CA GLU A 407 -10.40 -19.88 -20.37
C GLU A 407 -11.38 -18.72 -20.26
N ARG A 408 -11.71 -18.12 -21.42
CA ARG A 408 -12.69 -17.04 -21.50
C ARG A 408 -14.09 -17.56 -21.12
N VAL A 409 -14.80 -16.75 -20.35
CA VAL A 409 -16.18 -17.10 -19.98
C VAL A 409 -17.11 -16.98 -21.18
N THR A 410 -18.11 -17.86 -21.24
CA THR A 410 -19.23 -17.76 -22.17
C THR A 410 -20.37 -16.93 -21.57
N GLY A 411 -21.25 -16.41 -22.43
CA GLY A 411 -22.43 -15.66 -21.94
C GLY A 411 -23.36 -16.52 -21.06
N ASP A 412 -23.44 -17.82 -21.33
CA ASP A 412 -24.24 -18.76 -20.52
C ASP A 412 -23.61 -19.00 -19.15
N GLU A 413 -22.30 -19.15 -19.08
CA GLU A 413 -21.58 -19.26 -17.80
C GLU A 413 -21.77 -18.01 -16.95
N VAL A 414 -21.69 -16.81 -17.53
CA VAL A 414 -21.91 -15.56 -16.78
C VAL A 414 -23.34 -15.46 -16.27
N ARG A 415 -24.34 -15.86 -17.07
CA ARG A 415 -25.74 -15.91 -16.60
C ARG A 415 -25.93 -16.86 -15.45
N GLN A 416 -25.40 -18.10 -15.58
CA GLN A 416 -25.45 -19.09 -14.52
C GLN A 416 -24.76 -18.60 -13.26
N PHE A 417 -23.56 -18.05 -13.42
CA PHE A 417 -22.77 -17.50 -12.31
C PHE A 417 -23.52 -16.41 -11.53
N LEU A 418 -24.03 -15.40 -12.23
CA LEU A 418 -24.77 -14.31 -11.61
C LEU A 418 -26.07 -14.78 -10.99
N SER A 419 -26.80 -15.72 -11.65
CA SER A 419 -28.00 -16.34 -11.08
C SER A 419 -27.69 -17.07 -9.75
N ALA A 420 -26.62 -17.86 -9.71
CA ALA A 420 -26.22 -18.59 -8.51
C ALA A 420 -25.68 -17.63 -7.41
N LYS A 421 -24.86 -16.61 -7.79
CA LYS A 421 -24.21 -15.74 -6.82
C LYS A 421 -25.14 -14.68 -6.22
N VAL A 422 -26.00 -14.05 -7.04
CA VAL A 422 -26.83 -12.90 -6.62
C VAL A 422 -28.34 -13.13 -6.78
N GLY A 423 -28.76 -14.33 -7.21
CA GLY A 423 -30.17 -14.67 -7.41
C GLY A 423 -30.84 -14.01 -8.62
N LYS A 424 -30.08 -13.34 -9.47
CA LYS A 424 -30.55 -12.61 -10.65
C LYS A 424 -29.61 -12.85 -11.82
N ALA A 425 -30.13 -12.82 -13.03
CA ALA A 425 -29.34 -12.96 -14.24
C ALA A 425 -29.73 -11.90 -15.27
N PRO A 426 -28.76 -11.39 -16.06
CA PRO A 426 -29.05 -10.48 -17.15
C PRO A 426 -29.78 -11.20 -18.28
N THR A 427 -30.69 -10.49 -18.96
CA THR A 427 -31.47 -11.06 -20.08
C THR A 427 -30.63 -11.30 -21.32
N GLN A 428 -29.61 -10.47 -21.51
CA GLN A 428 -28.67 -10.58 -22.64
C GLN A 428 -27.24 -10.46 -22.12
N VAL A 429 -26.35 -11.26 -22.67
CA VAL A 429 -24.92 -11.24 -22.38
C VAL A 429 -24.17 -11.29 -23.72
N PRO A 430 -23.19 -10.39 -23.96
CA PRO A 430 -22.36 -10.41 -25.16
C PRO A 430 -21.63 -11.76 -25.33
N GLY A 431 -21.42 -12.20 -26.58
CA GLY A 431 -20.70 -13.43 -26.85
C GLY A 431 -19.21 -13.37 -26.51
N ASN A 432 -18.59 -12.20 -26.69
CA ASN A 432 -17.21 -11.90 -26.29
C ASN A 432 -17.26 -10.89 -25.17
N LEU A 433 -17.21 -11.36 -23.93
CA LEU A 433 -17.32 -10.53 -22.75
C LEU A 433 -15.96 -9.99 -22.32
N THR A 434 -15.89 -8.66 -22.12
CA THR A 434 -14.74 -8.01 -21.46
C THR A 434 -15.03 -7.73 -19.99
N HIS A 435 -14.00 -7.32 -19.22
CA HIS A 435 -14.20 -6.87 -17.85
C HIS A 435 -15.20 -5.71 -17.79
N GLY A 436 -15.05 -4.72 -18.69
CA GLY A 436 -15.94 -3.55 -18.76
C GLY A 436 -17.40 -3.94 -19.02
N ASP A 437 -17.63 -4.89 -19.92
CA ASP A 437 -18.98 -5.42 -20.17
C ASP A 437 -19.55 -6.09 -18.91
N PHE A 438 -18.74 -6.88 -18.23
CA PHE A 438 -19.16 -7.55 -16.99
C PHE A 438 -19.51 -6.54 -15.89
N PHE A 439 -18.73 -5.46 -15.72
CA PHE A 439 -19.06 -4.42 -14.73
C PHE A 439 -20.44 -3.81 -15.00
N LEU A 440 -20.74 -3.47 -16.25
CA LEU A 440 -22.02 -2.90 -16.63
C LEU A 440 -23.19 -3.88 -16.47
N LEU A 441 -22.94 -5.18 -16.66
CA LEU A 441 -23.96 -6.22 -16.48
C LEU A 441 -24.22 -6.54 -15.01
N ALA A 442 -23.17 -6.65 -14.20
CA ALA A 442 -23.26 -7.14 -12.82
C ALA A 442 -23.69 -6.05 -11.83
N ALA A 443 -23.16 -4.82 -11.97
CA ALA A 443 -23.45 -3.73 -11.05
C ALA A 443 -24.95 -3.42 -10.85
N PRO A 444 -25.82 -3.42 -11.88
CA PRO A 444 -27.25 -3.19 -11.68
C PRO A 444 -27.97 -4.29 -10.89
N LEU A 445 -27.38 -5.48 -10.78
CA LEU A 445 -27.98 -6.64 -10.11
C LEU A 445 -27.72 -6.62 -8.60
N LEU A 446 -26.71 -5.88 -8.14
CA LEU A 446 -26.39 -5.65 -6.74
C LEU A 446 -27.24 -4.51 -6.16
#